data_38c613d0c053637c8d69c7f39c2f6677
#
_entry.id   38c613d0c053637c8d69c7f39c2f6677
#
_cell.length_a   1.000
_cell.length_b   1.000
_cell.length_c   1.000
_cell.angle_alpha   90.00
_cell.angle_beta   90.00
_cell.angle_gamma   90.00
#
_symmetry.space_group_name_H-M   'P 1'
#
loop_
_entity.id
_entity.type
_entity.pdbx_description
1 polymer ?
#
loop_
_entity_poly.entity_id
_entity_poly.type
_entity_poly.pdbx_seq_one_letter_code
_entity_poly.pdbx_strand_id
1 'polypeptide(L)' 'SVEEMIESFVLRVRQAMNQVVVGTVMGGAQPVAAALDHEGWPEVVGTVAGDDTVLVICADPRRAGEVESRLRTMLES' A
#
# COMPACT_ATOMS: atom_id res chain seq x y z
N SER A 1 -4.37 12.63 -4.75
CA SER A 1 -3.00 12.15 -4.52
C SER A 1 -3.00 10.83 -3.78
N VAL A 2 -1.86 10.14 -3.76
CA VAL A 2 -1.74 8.89 -3.02
C VAL A 2 -1.98 9.11 -1.53
N GLU A 3 -1.48 10.20 -0.98
CA GLU A 3 -1.67 10.51 0.44
C GLU A 3 -3.14 10.65 0.79
N GLU A 4 -3.91 11.32 -0.06
CA GLU A 4 -5.36 11.46 0.17
C GLU A 4 -6.07 10.11 0.14
N MET A 5 -5.68 9.22 -0.77
CA MET A 5 -6.26 7.88 -0.85
C MET A 5 -5.91 7.05 0.38
N ILE A 6 -4.66 7.13 0.84
CA ILE A 6 -4.22 6.42 2.04
C ILE A 6 -5.01 6.92 3.26
N GLU A 7 -5.10 8.23 3.44
CA GLU A 7 -5.81 8.83 4.58
C GLU A 7 -7.30 8.49 4.56
N SER A 8 -7.89 8.46 3.36
CA SER A 8 -9.34 8.24 3.24
C SER A 8 -9.76 6.79 3.41
N PHE A 9 -8.92 5.85 2.95
CA PHE A 9 -9.38 4.46 2.80
C PHE A 9 -8.59 3.44 3.61
N VAL A 10 -7.32 3.70 3.95
CA VAL A 10 -6.47 2.68 4.58
C VAL A 10 -6.70 2.64 6.07
N LEU A 11 -6.87 1.43 6.60
CA LEU A 11 -7.07 1.17 8.02
C LEU A 11 -5.81 0.63 8.69
N ARG A 12 -5.01 -0.15 7.96
CA ARG A 12 -3.81 -0.77 8.54
C ARG A 12 -2.81 -1.14 7.45
N VAL A 13 -1.55 -1.21 7.85
CA VAL A 13 -0.43 -1.55 6.96
C VAL A 13 0.46 -2.54 7.71
N ARG A 14 0.84 -3.64 7.06
CA ARG A 14 1.65 -4.67 7.70
C ARG A 14 2.53 -5.37 6.67
N GLN A 15 3.83 -5.45 6.97
CA GLN A 15 4.78 -6.15 6.11
C GLN A 15 4.73 -7.66 6.36
N ALA A 16 4.84 -8.42 5.27
CA ALA A 16 5.02 -9.87 5.31
C ALA A 16 6.11 -10.22 4.28
N MET A 17 7.32 -10.42 4.74
CA MET A 17 8.47 -10.71 3.88
C MET A 17 8.65 -9.60 2.82
N ASN A 18 8.51 -9.93 1.53
CA ASN A 18 8.63 -8.96 0.45
C ASN A 18 7.29 -8.32 0.07
N GLN A 19 6.28 -8.48 0.90
CA GLN A 19 4.94 -7.96 0.63
C GLN A 19 4.52 -7.00 1.72
N VAL A 20 3.69 -6.03 1.35
CA VAL A 20 3.03 -5.16 2.31
C VAL A 20 1.53 -5.37 2.15
N VAL A 21 0.88 -5.80 3.23
CA VAL A 21 -0.56 -6.03 3.25
C VAL A 21 -1.23 -4.75 3.72
N VAL A 22 -2.03 -4.14 2.86
CA VAL A 22 -2.72 -2.88 3.14
C VAL A 22 -4.21 -3.19 3.30
N GLY A 23 -4.72 -3.00 4.51
CA GLY A 23 -6.15 -3.18 4.79
C GLY A 23 -6.88 -1.86 4.63
N THR A 24 -8.03 -1.90 3.95
CA THR A 24 -8.82 -0.71 3.68
C THR A 24 -10.25 -0.88 4.17
N VAL A 25 -11.02 0.21 4.11
CA VAL A 25 -12.47 0.09 4.25
C VAL A 25 -13.03 -0.75 3.10
N MET A 26 -14.25 -1.28 3.26
CA MET A 26 -14.90 -2.04 2.18
C MET A 26 -14.95 -1.20 0.92
N GLY A 27 -14.57 -1.83 -0.20
CA GLY A 27 -14.55 -1.15 -1.50
C GLY A 27 -13.37 -0.21 -1.70
N GLY A 28 -12.48 -0.06 -0.71
CA GLY A 28 -11.38 0.90 -0.79
C GLY A 28 -10.11 0.37 -1.43
N ALA A 29 -10.01 -0.93 -1.67
CA ALA A 29 -8.74 -1.51 -2.14
C ALA A 29 -8.40 -1.07 -3.56
N GLN A 30 -9.37 -1.06 -4.47
CA GLN A 30 -9.10 -0.71 -5.86
C GLN A 30 -8.59 0.72 -6.04
N PRO A 31 -9.23 1.76 -5.46
CA PRO A 31 -8.70 3.11 -5.60
C PRO A 31 -7.33 3.29 -4.95
N VAL A 32 -7.06 2.61 -3.84
CA VAL A 32 -5.73 2.66 -3.21
C VAL A 32 -4.67 2.03 -4.11
N ALA A 33 -4.96 0.84 -4.65
CA ALA A 33 -4.03 0.17 -5.56
C ALA A 33 -3.76 0.99 -6.81
N ALA A 34 -4.80 1.60 -7.38
CA ALA A 34 -4.65 2.46 -8.57
C ALA A 34 -3.74 3.65 -8.26
N ALA A 35 -3.91 4.27 -7.09
CA ALA A 35 -3.07 5.39 -6.69
C ALA A 35 -1.61 4.97 -6.52
N LEU A 36 -1.37 3.81 -5.90
CA LEU A 36 -0.02 3.28 -5.72
C LEU A 36 0.64 2.97 -7.06
N ASP A 37 -0.12 2.34 -7.97
CA ASP A 37 0.39 2.02 -9.30
C ASP A 37 0.76 3.29 -10.07
N HIS A 38 -0.03 4.34 -9.92
CA HIS A 38 0.22 5.61 -10.59
C HIS A 38 1.49 6.29 -10.07
N GLU A 39 1.76 6.16 -8.76
CA GLU A 39 2.98 6.73 -8.17
C GLU A 39 4.25 6.10 -8.73
N GLY A 40 4.20 4.80 -9.03
CA GLY A 40 5.33 4.12 -9.64
C GLY A 40 6.56 4.06 -8.74
N TRP A 41 6.39 3.82 -7.44
CA TRP A 41 7.54 3.72 -6.53
C TRP A 41 8.47 2.60 -6.98
N PRO A 42 9.77 2.86 -7.10
CA PRO A 42 10.69 1.84 -7.65
C PRO A 42 10.82 0.60 -6.77
N GLU A 43 10.49 0.70 -5.47
CA GLU A 43 10.51 -0.46 -4.57
C GLU A 43 9.39 -1.45 -4.86
N VAL A 44 8.35 -1.02 -5.57
CA VAL A 44 7.14 -1.82 -5.81
C VAL A 44 7.21 -2.48 -7.17
N VAL A 45 7.09 -3.81 -7.19
CA VAL A 45 7.01 -4.58 -8.44
C VAL A 45 5.59 -4.48 -9.01
N GLY A 46 4.58 -4.53 -8.16
CA GLY A 46 3.20 -4.42 -8.58
C GLY A 46 2.25 -4.56 -7.40
N THR A 47 0.96 -4.39 -7.67
CA THR A 47 -0.08 -4.52 -6.65
C THR A 47 -1.18 -5.44 -7.13
N VAL A 48 -1.84 -6.10 -6.17
CA VAL A 48 -3.04 -6.89 -6.41
C VAL A 48 -4.07 -6.45 -5.38
N ALA A 49 -5.26 -6.08 -5.85
CA ALA A 49 -6.30 -5.56 -4.97
C ALA A 49 -7.56 -6.43 -5.01
N GLY A 50 -8.07 -6.75 -3.83
CA GLY A 50 -9.39 -7.33 -3.66
C GLY A 50 -10.40 -6.22 -3.35
N ASP A 51 -11.30 -6.49 -2.41
CA ASP A 51 -12.29 -5.50 -1.98
C ASP A 51 -11.74 -4.58 -0.90
N ASP A 52 -11.13 -5.14 0.14
CA ASP A 52 -10.65 -4.40 1.31
C ASP A 52 -9.18 -4.67 1.63
N THR A 53 -8.46 -5.28 0.72
CA THR A 53 -7.05 -5.62 0.93
C THR A 53 -6.26 -5.42 -0.35
N VAL A 54 -5.11 -4.76 -0.23
CA VAL A 54 -4.16 -4.62 -1.33
C VAL A 54 -2.88 -5.35 -0.94
N LEU A 55 -2.39 -6.22 -1.82
CA LEU A 55 -1.05 -6.77 -1.69
C LEU A 55 -0.10 -5.93 -2.51
N VAL A 56 0.86 -5.32 -1.86
CA VAL A 56 1.92 -4.55 -2.51
C VAL A 56 3.14 -5.47 -2.55
N ILE A 57 3.55 -5.86 -3.74
CA ILE A 57 4.65 -6.81 -3.91
C ILE A 57 5.91 -6.03 -4.23
N CYS A 58 6.93 -6.22 -3.39
CA CYS A 58 8.21 -5.53 -3.52
C CYS A 58 9.29 -6.52 -3.93
N ALA A 59 10.45 -6.00 -4.37
CA ALA A 59 11.51 -6.85 -4.90
C ALA A 59 12.16 -7.71 -3.80
N ASP A 60 12.20 -7.21 -2.56
CA ASP A 60 12.82 -7.92 -1.44
C ASP A 60 12.26 -7.37 -0.12
N PRO A 61 12.57 -8.05 1.02
CA PRO A 61 12.05 -7.60 2.33
C PRO A 61 12.50 -6.20 2.73
N ARG A 62 13.72 -5.78 2.37
CA ARG A 62 14.20 -4.44 2.71
C ARG A 62 13.35 -3.38 2.03
N ARG A 63 13.07 -3.57 0.75
CA ARG A 63 12.24 -2.62 -0.01
C ARG A 63 10.80 -2.63 0.50
N ALA A 64 10.28 -3.79 0.89
CA ALA A 64 8.95 -3.85 1.50
C ALA A 64 8.91 -3.07 2.80
N GLY A 65 9.96 -3.13 3.61
CA GLY A 65 10.06 -2.34 4.85
C GLY A 65 10.06 -0.84 4.57
N GLU A 66 10.70 -0.41 3.50
CA GLU A 66 10.70 1.01 3.10
C GLU A 66 9.29 1.46 2.70
N VAL A 67 8.58 0.63 1.95
CA VAL A 67 7.21 0.93 1.54
C VAL A 67 6.27 0.96 2.74
N GLU A 68 6.39 -0.03 3.64
CA GLU A 68 5.58 -0.06 4.86
C GLU A 68 5.78 1.22 5.66
N SER A 69 7.02 1.61 5.86
CA SER A 69 7.35 2.82 6.63
C SER A 69 6.74 4.07 6.00
N ARG A 70 6.84 4.19 4.68
CA ARG A 70 6.28 5.32 3.94
C ARG A 70 4.77 5.39 4.09
N LEU A 71 4.09 4.24 3.95
CA LEU A 71 2.64 4.19 4.09
C LEU A 71 2.19 4.51 5.51
N ARG A 72 2.91 4.01 6.53
CA ARG A 72 2.59 4.34 7.93
C ARG A 72 2.76 5.81 8.22
N THR A 73 3.78 6.44 7.67
CA THR A 73 3.98 7.89 7.83
C THR A 73 2.79 8.66 7.26
N MET A 74 2.27 8.25 6.12
CA MET A 74 1.09 8.89 5.54
C MET A 74 -0.14 8.72 6.41
N LEU A 75 -0.32 7.52 7.01
CA LEU A 75 -1.46 7.26 7.90
C LEU A 75 -1.40 8.11 9.17
N GLU A 76 -0.20 8.41 9.66
CA GLU A 76 0.00 9.10 10.93
C GLU A 76 0.01 10.62 10.80
N SER A 77 -0.01 11.12 9.58
CA SER A 77 0.08 12.58 9.35
C SER A 77 -1.26 13.30 9.52
#